data_814a0c9eba739873c02c54762a14c223
#
_entry.id   814a0c9eba739873c02c54762a14c223
#
_cell.length_a   1.000
_cell.length_b   1.000
_cell.length_c   1.000
_cell.angle_alpha   90.00
_cell.angle_beta   90.00
_cell.angle_gamma   90.00
#
_symmetry.space_group_name_H-M   'P 1'
#
loop_
_entity.id
_entity.type
_entity.pdbx_description
1 polymer ?
#
loop_
_entity_poly.entity_id
_entity_poly.type
_entity_poly.pdbx_seq_one_letter_code
_entity_poly.pdbx_strand_id
1 'polypeptide(L)'
;KEGYRNDLRGKELGILIGRRGQTLDALQYLANIVANRYSSTHLRIVLDAENFRERRKKTLEDLAVKLASRVVRTQKEVVLEPMPPQERKVIHSRLQNHSSVKTSSRGEEPNRRIVISLK
;
A
#
# COMPACT_ATOMS: atom_id res chain seq x y z
N LYS A 1 -13.87 22.77 -13.92
CA LYS A 1 -14.27 21.37 -13.90
C LYS A 1 -13.37 20.54 -14.74
N GLU A 2 -13.24 20.90 -16.01
CA GLU A 2 -12.31 20.15 -16.85
C GLU A 2 -10.90 20.28 -16.32
N GLY A 3 -10.50 21.48 -15.93
CA GLY A 3 -9.18 21.68 -15.37
C GLY A 3 -8.96 20.90 -14.09
N TYR A 4 -9.99 20.84 -13.27
CA TYR A 4 -9.89 20.12 -12.02
C TYR A 4 -9.65 18.63 -12.25
N ARG A 5 -10.38 18.03 -13.21
CA ARG A 5 -10.16 16.64 -13.53
C ARG A 5 -8.76 16.39 -14.10
N ASN A 6 -8.32 17.29 -14.93
CA ASN A 6 -6.98 17.18 -15.52
C ASN A 6 -5.91 17.22 -14.45
N ASP A 7 -6.08 18.06 -13.46
CA ASP A 7 -5.14 18.14 -12.34
C ASP A 7 -5.06 16.82 -11.61
N LEU A 8 -6.21 16.21 -11.34
CA LEU A 8 -6.23 14.91 -10.68
C LEU A 8 -5.55 13.83 -11.48
N ARG A 9 -5.73 13.86 -12.80
CA ARG A 9 -5.16 12.83 -13.65
C ARG A 9 -3.67 13.01 -13.90
N GLY A 10 -3.17 14.21 -13.66
CA GLY A 10 -1.78 14.50 -13.86
C GLY A 10 -1.00 14.41 -12.56
N LYS A 11 -0.42 15.54 -12.23
CA LYS A 11 0.47 15.64 -11.09
C LYS A 11 -0.21 15.30 -9.76
N GLU A 12 -1.44 15.79 -9.58
CA GLU A 12 -2.16 15.58 -8.33
C GLU A 12 -2.42 14.10 -8.09
N LEU A 13 -2.85 13.41 -9.13
CA LEU A 13 -3.12 11.99 -9.02
C LEU A 13 -1.86 11.23 -8.65
N GLY A 14 -0.76 11.55 -9.27
CA GLY A 14 0.51 10.89 -8.96
C GLY A 14 0.93 11.08 -7.52
N ILE A 15 0.77 12.28 -7.00
CA ILE A 15 1.13 12.58 -5.62
C ILE A 15 0.24 11.80 -4.65
N LEU A 16 -1.06 11.79 -4.90
CA LEU A 16 -2.00 11.09 -4.03
C LEU A 16 -1.75 9.60 -4.00
N ILE A 17 -1.56 8.99 -5.17
CA ILE A 17 -1.32 7.56 -5.24
C ILE A 17 -0.04 7.19 -4.51
N GLY A 18 0.96 8.06 -4.53
CA GLY A 18 2.22 7.81 -3.85
C GLY A 18 2.13 7.78 -2.34
N ARG A 19 0.97 8.10 -1.77
CA ARG A 19 0.80 8.16 -0.32
C ARG A 19 0.22 6.91 0.30
N ARG A 20 0.25 5.80 -0.41
CA ARG A 20 -0.15 4.50 0.14
C ARG A 20 -1.65 4.28 0.08
N GLY A 21 -2.12 3.25 0.80
CA GLY A 21 -3.48 2.77 0.70
C GLY A 21 -4.55 3.75 1.14
N GLN A 22 -4.27 4.54 2.17
CA GLN A 22 -5.25 5.51 2.66
C GLN A 22 -5.61 6.53 1.58
N THR A 23 -4.60 6.99 0.86
CA THR A 23 -4.82 7.95 -0.21
C THR A 23 -5.55 7.30 -1.37
N LEU A 24 -5.28 6.02 -1.63
CA LEU A 24 -5.97 5.29 -2.68
C LEU A 24 -7.45 5.14 -2.37
N ASP A 25 -7.79 4.87 -1.10
CA ASP A 25 -9.19 4.78 -0.70
C ASP A 25 -9.90 6.13 -0.86
N ALA A 26 -9.24 7.21 -0.50
CA ALA A 26 -9.79 8.55 -0.69
C ALA A 26 -10.00 8.84 -2.16
N LEU A 27 -9.09 8.42 -3.01
CA LEU A 27 -9.21 8.59 -4.44
C LEU A 27 -10.41 7.83 -4.99
N GLN A 28 -10.65 6.63 -4.52
CA GLN A 28 -11.83 5.86 -4.93
C GLN A 28 -13.12 6.54 -4.52
N TYR A 29 -13.13 7.11 -3.33
CA TYR A 29 -14.30 7.84 -2.88
C TYR A 29 -14.60 9.03 -3.79
N LEU A 30 -13.57 9.79 -4.16
CA LEU A 30 -13.73 10.90 -5.10
C LEU A 30 -14.20 10.42 -6.46
N ALA A 31 -13.68 9.30 -6.92
CA ALA A 31 -14.09 8.73 -8.19
C ALA A 31 -15.57 8.38 -8.18
N ASN A 32 -16.07 7.88 -7.06
CA ASN A 32 -17.50 7.56 -6.94
C ASN A 32 -18.37 8.81 -7.03
N ILE A 33 -17.90 9.91 -6.45
CA ILE A 33 -18.63 11.17 -6.54
C ILE A 33 -18.69 11.66 -7.98
N VAL A 34 -17.58 11.57 -8.68
CA VAL A 34 -17.49 12.03 -10.07
C VAL A 34 -18.26 11.10 -11.02
N ALA A 35 -18.41 9.84 -10.65
CA ALA A 35 -19.00 8.81 -11.51
C ALA A 35 -20.37 9.20 -12.06
N ASN A 36 -21.15 9.91 -11.28
CA ASN A 36 -22.49 10.29 -11.72
C ASN A 36 -22.48 11.24 -12.90
N ARG A 37 -21.37 11.91 -13.13
CA ARG A 37 -21.27 12.91 -14.19
C ARG A 37 -20.40 12.47 -15.34
N TYR A 38 -19.37 11.69 -15.06
CA TYR A 38 -18.35 11.37 -16.06
C TYR A 38 -17.96 9.91 -15.92
N SER A 39 -18.85 9.04 -16.35
CA SER A 39 -18.67 7.61 -16.13
C SER A 39 -17.39 7.05 -16.75
N SER A 40 -17.00 7.54 -17.94
CA SER A 40 -15.77 7.04 -18.56
C SER A 40 -14.53 7.49 -17.78
N THR A 41 -14.55 8.72 -17.25
CA THR A 41 -13.46 9.20 -16.41
C THR A 41 -13.41 8.43 -15.11
N HIS A 42 -14.57 8.17 -14.52
CA HIS A 42 -14.66 7.37 -13.30
C HIS A 42 -14.03 5.99 -13.52
N LEU A 43 -14.40 5.33 -14.60
CA LEU A 43 -13.89 4.00 -14.89
C LEU A 43 -12.36 4.02 -15.00
N ARG A 44 -11.82 5.03 -15.68
CA ARG A 44 -10.37 5.14 -15.84
C ARG A 44 -9.68 5.32 -14.49
N ILE A 45 -10.22 6.19 -13.64
CA ILE A 45 -9.62 6.42 -12.33
C ILE A 45 -9.65 5.16 -11.49
N VAL A 46 -10.76 4.43 -11.53
CA VAL A 46 -10.88 3.18 -10.78
C VAL A 46 -9.89 2.15 -11.29
N LEU A 47 -9.76 2.01 -12.60
CA LEU A 47 -8.82 1.05 -13.17
C LEU A 47 -7.38 1.40 -12.82
N ASP A 48 -7.03 2.69 -12.87
CA ASP A 48 -5.69 3.11 -12.50
C ASP A 48 -5.41 2.84 -11.02
N ALA A 49 -6.40 3.07 -10.16
CA ALA A 49 -6.27 2.78 -8.74
C ALA A 49 -6.10 1.29 -8.47
N GLU A 50 -6.87 0.46 -9.20
CA GLU A 50 -6.76 -0.99 -9.08
C GLU A 50 -5.36 -1.47 -9.49
N ASN A 51 -4.85 -0.95 -10.61
CA ASN A 51 -3.52 -1.31 -11.08
C ASN A 51 -2.45 -0.92 -10.07
N PHE A 52 -2.58 0.27 -9.48
CA PHE A 52 -1.63 0.70 -8.48
C PHE A 52 -1.70 -0.20 -7.25
N ARG A 53 -2.89 -0.55 -6.82
CA ARG A 53 -3.09 -1.38 -5.63
C ARG A 53 -2.45 -2.75 -5.83
N GLU A 54 -2.61 -3.35 -7.01
CA GLU A 54 -2.00 -4.64 -7.30
C GLU A 54 -0.49 -4.56 -7.34
N ARG A 55 0.04 -3.52 -7.98
CA ARG A 55 1.49 -3.34 -8.03
C ARG A 55 2.07 -3.08 -6.65
N ARG A 56 1.37 -2.30 -5.84
CA ARG A 56 1.81 -2.02 -4.48
C ARG A 56 1.83 -3.30 -3.65
N LYS A 57 0.80 -4.13 -3.80
CA LYS A 57 0.75 -5.41 -3.10
C LYS A 57 1.93 -6.28 -3.47
N LYS A 58 2.23 -6.39 -4.75
CA LYS A 58 3.37 -7.19 -5.20
C LYS A 58 4.69 -6.63 -4.68
N THR A 59 4.84 -5.31 -4.71
CA THR A 59 6.03 -4.66 -4.19
C THR A 59 6.23 -4.97 -2.72
N LEU A 60 5.16 -4.93 -1.93
CA LEU A 60 5.23 -5.23 -0.51
C LEU A 60 5.55 -6.69 -0.27
N GLU A 61 4.98 -7.59 -1.07
CA GLU A 61 5.28 -9.01 -0.94
C GLU A 61 6.75 -9.29 -1.24
N ASP A 62 7.27 -8.69 -2.30
CA ASP A 62 8.69 -8.85 -2.65
C ASP A 62 9.60 -8.27 -1.57
N LEU A 63 9.22 -7.12 -1.03
CA LEU A 63 9.97 -6.51 0.05
C LEU A 63 9.96 -7.40 1.29
N ALA A 64 8.82 -7.99 1.60
CA ALA A 64 8.70 -8.88 2.76
C ALA A 64 9.66 -10.05 2.65
N VAL A 65 9.71 -10.69 1.49
CA VAL A 65 10.61 -11.82 1.26
C VAL A 65 12.07 -11.39 1.36
N LYS A 66 12.39 -10.26 0.77
CA LYS A 66 13.75 -9.74 0.79
C LYS A 66 14.20 -9.44 2.21
N LEU A 67 13.34 -8.81 3.00
CA LEU A 67 13.67 -8.47 4.38
C LEU A 67 13.71 -9.70 5.27
N ALA A 68 12.86 -10.69 5.01
CA ALA A 68 12.91 -11.96 5.75
C ALA A 68 14.26 -12.62 5.55
N SER A 69 14.75 -12.67 4.32
CA SER A 69 16.07 -13.22 4.04
C SER A 69 17.17 -12.48 4.77
N ARG A 70 17.02 -11.16 4.84
CA ARG A 70 17.99 -10.33 5.55
C ARG A 70 17.99 -10.63 7.04
N VAL A 71 16.81 -10.81 7.63
CA VAL A 71 16.71 -11.14 9.05
C VAL A 71 17.40 -12.48 9.33
N VAL A 72 17.18 -13.46 8.47
CA VAL A 72 17.82 -14.77 8.64
C VAL A 72 19.34 -14.65 8.54
N ARG A 73 19.81 -13.87 7.57
CA ARG A 73 21.25 -13.73 7.34
C ARG A 73 21.94 -12.96 8.46
N THR A 74 21.33 -11.85 8.90
CA THR A 74 21.98 -10.98 9.88
C THR A 74 21.65 -11.30 11.33
N GLN A 75 20.62 -12.12 11.55
CA GLN A 75 20.17 -12.51 12.89
C GLN A 75 19.64 -11.31 13.68
N LYS A 76 19.22 -10.24 12.99
CA LYS A 76 18.69 -9.04 13.63
C LYS A 76 17.33 -8.71 13.07
N GLU A 77 16.44 -8.22 13.94
CA GLU A 77 15.12 -7.83 13.50
C GLU A 77 15.18 -6.62 12.60
N VAL A 78 14.18 -6.49 11.74
CA VAL A 78 14.04 -5.36 10.84
C VAL A 78 12.71 -4.68 11.16
N VAL A 79 12.75 -3.36 11.34
CA VAL A 79 11.55 -2.55 11.59
C VAL A 79 11.25 -1.76 10.33
N LEU A 80 10.05 -1.95 9.80
CA LEU A 80 9.66 -1.28 8.58
C LEU A 80 9.10 0.10 8.88
N GLU A 81 8.89 0.89 7.80
CA GLU A 81 8.23 2.19 7.95
C GLU A 81 6.79 2.01 8.39
N PRO A 82 6.20 3.03 9.04
CA PRO A 82 4.79 2.98 9.35
C PRO A 82 3.95 2.79 8.09
N MET A 83 2.92 1.98 8.19
CA MET A 83 2.05 1.63 7.08
C MET A 83 0.62 1.53 7.52
N PRO A 84 -0.33 1.79 6.60
CA PRO A 84 -1.74 1.55 6.90
C PRO A 84 -2.01 0.06 7.16
N PRO A 85 -3.12 -0.25 7.83
CA PRO A 85 -3.43 -1.65 8.15
C PRO A 85 -3.47 -2.57 6.93
N GLN A 86 -3.97 -2.10 5.79
CA GLN A 86 -4.06 -2.94 4.60
C GLN A 86 -2.68 -3.37 4.13
N GLU A 87 -1.70 -2.47 4.20
CA GLU A 87 -0.35 -2.79 3.76
C GLU A 87 0.35 -3.69 4.75
N ARG A 88 0.13 -3.47 6.04
CA ARG A 88 0.70 -4.35 7.06
C ARG A 88 0.17 -5.76 6.89
N LYS A 89 -1.09 -5.90 6.54
CA LYS A 89 -1.71 -7.19 6.33
C LYS A 89 -1.05 -7.95 5.17
N VAL A 90 -0.67 -7.27 4.12
CA VAL A 90 0.01 -7.89 2.99
C VAL A 90 1.32 -8.53 3.44
N ILE A 91 2.12 -7.81 4.20
CA ILE A 91 3.40 -8.32 4.66
C ILE A 91 3.21 -9.46 5.64
N HIS A 92 2.30 -9.31 6.58
CA HIS A 92 2.02 -10.35 7.56
C HIS A 92 1.55 -11.63 6.88
N SER A 93 0.63 -11.52 5.93
CA SER A 93 0.11 -12.68 5.21
C SER A 93 1.19 -13.38 4.40
N ARG A 94 2.08 -12.60 3.79
CA ARG A 94 3.14 -13.18 2.97
C ARG A 94 4.12 -14.00 3.79
N LEU A 95 4.36 -13.60 5.03
CA LEU A 95 5.36 -14.25 5.88
C LEU A 95 4.78 -15.14 6.97
N GLN A 96 3.45 -15.27 7.06
CA GLN A 96 2.86 -15.99 8.19
C GLN A 96 3.26 -17.46 8.25
N ASN A 97 3.58 -18.06 7.11
CA ASN A 97 4.00 -19.47 7.06
C ASN A 97 5.50 -19.64 6.85
N HIS A 98 6.26 -18.56 7.04
CA HIS A 98 7.71 -18.65 6.88
C HIS A 98 8.31 -19.51 7.99
N SER A 99 9.29 -20.33 7.64
CA SER A 99 9.87 -21.27 8.60
C SER A 99 10.78 -20.60 9.61
N SER A 100 11.39 -19.48 9.28
CA SER A 100 12.46 -18.90 10.08
C SER A 100 12.14 -17.53 10.69
N VAL A 101 11.14 -16.82 10.17
CA VAL A 101 10.83 -15.49 10.67
C VAL A 101 9.37 -15.38 11.07
N LYS A 102 9.09 -14.39 11.90
CA LYS A 102 7.74 -14.05 12.31
C LYS A 102 7.55 -12.55 12.17
N THR A 103 6.31 -12.11 12.11
CA THR A 103 5.98 -10.70 12.02
C THR A 103 5.13 -10.28 13.19
N SER A 104 5.31 -9.04 13.61
CA SER A 104 4.47 -8.45 14.64
C SER A 104 4.28 -6.98 14.30
N SER A 105 3.25 -6.36 14.90
CA SER A 105 3.01 -4.94 14.73
C SER A 105 3.42 -4.20 15.99
N ARG A 106 3.98 -3.02 15.82
CA ARG A 106 4.40 -2.16 16.94
C ARG A 106 3.94 -0.74 16.71
N GLY A 107 3.67 -0.03 17.79
CA GLY A 107 3.28 1.36 17.72
C GLY A 107 1.79 1.54 17.61
N GLU A 108 1.37 2.78 17.51
CA GLU A 108 -0.03 3.15 17.41
C GLU A 108 -0.30 3.89 16.13
N GLU A 109 -1.52 3.73 15.62
CA GLU A 109 -1.90 4.45 14.41
C GLU A 109 -1.73 5.95 14.62
N PRO A 110 -1.31 6.71 13.62
CA PRO A 110 -0.99 6.26 12.26
C PRO A 110 0.45 5.79 12.08
N ASN A 111 1.19 5.62 13.17
CA ASN A 111 2.62 5.28 13.10
C ASN A 111 2.90 3.80 13.37
N ARG A 112 1.89 2.97 13.28
CA ARG A 112 2.06 1.54 13.53
C ARG A 112 2.80 0.88 12.38
N ARG A 113 3.71 -0.01 12.71
CA ARG A 113 4.62 -0.62 11.73
C ARG A 113 4.80 -2.11 11.98
N ILE A 114 5.28 -2.80 10.96
CA ILE A 114 5.61 -4.23 11.05
C ILE A 114 7.06 -4.38 11.46
N VAL A 115 7.29 -5.39 12.29
CA VAL A 115 8.64 -5.80 12.68
C VAL A 115 8.81 -7.26 12.25
N ILE A 116 9.87 -7.57 11.53
CA ILE A 116 10.20 -8.93 11.11
C ILE A 116 11.36 -9.39 11.97
N SER A 117 11.17 -10.52 12.64
CA SER A 117 12.21 -11.03 13.53
C SER A 117 12.30 -12.55 13.39
N LEU A 118 13.36 -13.12 13.94
CA LEU A 118 13.53 -14.58 13.96
C LEU A 118 12.48 -15.22 14.87
N LYS A 119 12.08 -16.42 14.47
CA LYS A 119 11.20 -17.23 15.30
C LYS A 119 11.89 -17.71 16.55
#